data_24bd55d85efb549cc330076671f0790f
#
_entry.id   24bd55d85efb549cc330076671f0790f
#
_cell.length_a   1.000
_cell.length_b   1.000
_cell.length_c   1.000
_cell.angle_alpha   90.00
_cell.angle_beta   90.00
_cell.angle_gamma   90.00
#
_symmetry.space_group_name_H-M   'P 1'
#
loop_
_entity.id
_entity.type
_entity.pdbx_description
1 polymer ?
#
loop_
_entity_poly.entity_id
_entity_poly.type
_entity_poly.pdbx_seq_one_letter_code
_entity_poly.pdbx_strand_id
1 'polypeptide(L)'
;MQPKSKVLIIAGSDSSGGAGIQADIKTVTSLGSYAMTAITAITSQNTTGVKSIVPILPKEISNQIEFTSKDIRPDAIKIGMLHSKPVIKAVIKSLNNINISKIVLDPVMVSKGGAKLINKQAIDCIRKIFIKKIFLITPNIPEAEILTNKKIKSLDDMIYAGYKLLKFGAKNVFIKGGHLKSYKDMTD
;
A
#
# COMPACT_ATOMS: atom_id res chain seq x y z
N MET A 1 -7.50 -20.82 20.02
CA MET A 1 -6.30 -19.95 20.20
C MET A 1 -6.69 -18.55 19.73
N GLN A 2 -6.47 -17.52 20.53
CA GLN A 2 -6.76 -16.15 20.10
C GLN A 2 -5.64 -15.65 19.17
N PRO A 3 -5.96 -14.87 18.11
CA PRO A 3 -4.95 -14.33 17.22
C PRO A 3 -4.08 -13.29 17.93
N LYS A 4 -2.79 -13.20 17.57
CA LYS A 4 -1.85 -12.22 18.12
C LYS A 4 -2.28 -10.78 17.87
N SER A 5 -2.89 -10.52 16.72
CA SER A 5 -3.44 -9.23 16.31
C SER A 5 -4.45 -9.40 15.17
N LYS A 6 -5.21 -8.35 14.89
CA LYS A 6 -6.19 -8.29 13.79
C LYS A 6 -5.74 -7.22 12.82
N VAL A 7 -5.51 -7.60 11.56
CA VAL A 7 -4.99 -6.72 10.52
C VAL A 7 -6.03 -6.54 9.42
N LEU A 8 -6.42 -5.31 9.15
CA LEU A 8 -7.25 -4.98 7.99
C LEU A 8 -6.34 -4.69 6.78
N ILE A 9 -6.53 -5.46 5.73
CA ILE A 9 -5.80 -5.34 4.47
C ILE A 9 -6.70 -4.63 3.45
N ILE A 10 -6.27 -3.47 2.94
CA ILE A 10 -6.98 -2.70 1.93
C ILE A 10 -6.15 -2.72 0.65
N ALA A 11 -6.47 -3.60 -0.30
CA ALA A 11 -5.65 -3.80 -1.50
C ALA A 11 -6.43 -4.44 -2.64
N GLY A 12 -5.81 -4.53 -3.81
CA GLY A 12 -6.33 -5.28 -4.94
C GLY A 12 -6.19 -6.78 -4.74
N SER A 13 -7.05 -7.55 -5.43
CA SER A 13 -7.00 -9.00 -5.47
C SER A 13 -6.11 -9.46 -6.64
N ASP A 14 -5.13 -10.31 -6.36
CA ASP A 14 -4.29 -10.98 -7.36
C ASP A 14 -4.76 -12.43 -7.54
N SER A 15 -5.32 -12.75 -8.70
CA SER A 15 -5.84 -14.09 -9.01
C SER A 15 -4.77 -15.19 -8.96
N SER A 16 -3.49 -14.85 -9.15
CA SER A 16 -2.37 -15.81 -9.05
C SER A 16 -1.93 -16.07 -7.60
N GLY A 17 -2.35 -15.24 -6.66
CA GLY A 17 -2.05 -15.41 -5.24
C GLY A 17 -0.65 -14.97 -4.81
N GLY A 18 0.15 -14.37 -5.70
CA GLY A 18 1.54 -13.97 -5.44
C GLY A 18 1.69 -12.54 -4.92
N ALA A 19 0.64 -11.73 -4.99
CA ALA A 19 0.61 -10.33 -4.55
C ALA A 19 -0.76 -9.98 -3.96
N GLY A 20 -1.03 -8.69 -3.75
CA GLY A 20 -2.31 -8.18 -3.31
C GLY A 20 -2.81 -8.79 -2.00
N ILE A 21 -4.13 -8.82 -1.83
CA ILE A 21 -4.75 -9.34 -0.60
C ILE A 21 -4.38 -10.81 -0.34
N GLN A 22 -4.16 -11.61 -1.36
CA GLN A 22 -3.85 -13.04 -1.20
C GLN A 22 -2.48 -13.24 -0.55
N ALA A 23 -1.45 -12.51 -0.99
CA ALA A 23 -0.13 -12.55 -0.37
C ALA A 23 -0.16 -11.99 1.05
N ASP A 24 -0.89 -10.89 1.25
CA ASP A 24 -1.03 -10.24 2.54
C ASP A 24 -1.76 -11.14 3.55
N ILE A 25 -2.86 -11.83 3.15
CA ILE A 25 -3.58 -12.81 4.00
C ILE A 25 -2.63 -13.93 4.42
N LYS A 26 -1.90 -14.53 3.46
CA LYS A 26 -0.94 -15.60 3.75
C LYS A 26 0.09 -15.14 4.79
N THR A 27 0.65 -13.95 4.61
CA THR A 27 1.67 -13.39 5.51
C THR A 27 1.10 -13.13 6.91
N VAL A 28 -0.04 -12.45 7.00
CA VAL A 28 -0.68 -12.13 8.29
C VAL A 28 -1.05 -13.41 9.04
N THR A 29 -1.60 -14.40 8.33
CA THR A 29 -2.00 -15.69 8.92
C THR A 29 -0.80 -16.50 9.37
N SER A 30 0.29 -16.56 8.57
CA SER A 30 1.51 -17.30 8.94
C SER A 30 2.19 -16.72 10.18
N LEU A 31 2.01 -15.43 10.45
CA LEU A 31 2.51 -14.76 11.65
C LEU A 31 1.59 -14.93 12.88
N GLY A 32 0.50 -15.70 12.74
CA GLY A 32 -0.43 -15.99 13.83
C GLY A 32 -1.44 -14.87 14.09
N SER A 33 -1.67 -13.98 13.11
CA SER A 33 -2.64 -12.89 13.20
C SER A 33 -3.89 -13.15 12.36
N TYR A 34 -4.97 -12.46 12.65
CA TYR A 34 -6.23 -12.55 11.91
C TYR A 34 -6.25 -11.52 10.78
N ALA A 35 -6.49 -11.99 9.55
CA ALA A 35 -6.54 -11.16 8.36
C ALA A 35 -7.98 -10.81 7.98
N MET A 36 -8.28 -9.52 7.89
CA MET A 36 -9.52 -8.97 7.33
C MET A 36 -9.20 -8.25 6.02
N THR A 37 -10.15 -8.13 5.10
CA THR A 37 -9.89 -7.52 3.81
C THR A 37 -10.95 -6.49 3.40
N ALA A 38 -10.49 -5.47 2.64
CA ALA A 38 -11.31 -4.60 1.83
C ALA A 38 -10.69 -4.56 0.42
N ILE A 39 -11.39 -5.12 -0.55
CA ILE A 39 -10.89 -5.28 -1.92
C ILE A 39 -11.09 -3.98 -2.68
N THR A 40 -10.01 -3.45 -3.28
CA THR A 40 -10.04 -2.19 -4.06
C THR A 40 -10.20 -2.40 -5.56
N ALA A 41 -9.76 -3.54 -6.07
CA ALA A 41 -9.92 -3.98 -7.46
C ALA A 41 -9.75 -5.49 -7.55
N ILE A 42 -10.31 -6.09 -8.58
CA ILE A 42 -10.06 -7.48 -8.96
C ILE A 42 -9.16 -7.49 -10.18
N THR A 43 -8.07 -8.28 -10.17
CA THR A 43 -7.20 -8.43 -11.33
C THR A 43 -7.25 -9.83 -11.90
N SER A 44 -7.22 -9.95 -13.22
CA SER A 44 -6.84 -11.17 -13.92
C SER A 44 -5.33 -11.12 -14.11
N GLN A 45 -4.61 -11.74 -13.21
CA GLN A 45 -3.15 -11.65 -13.12
C GLN A 45 -2.51 -13.02 -12.99
N ASN A 46 -1.30 -13.16 -13.52
CA ASN A 46 -0.43 -14.31 -13.34
C ASN A 46 1.02 -13.85 -13.10
N THR A 47 1.98 -14.78 -13.09
CA THR A 47 3.39 -14.48 -12.84
C THR A 47 4.06 -13.67 -13.94
N THR A 48 3.46 -13.60 -15.14
CA THR A 48 3.98 -12.89 -16.31
C THR A 48 3.37 -11.52 -16.51
N GLY A 49 2.18 -11.23 -15.95
CA GLY A 49 1.55 -9.93 -16.12
C GLY A 49 0.11 -9.83 -15.65
N VAL A 50 -0.47 -8.65 -15.88
CA VAL A 50 -1.85 -8.30 -15.58
C VAL A 50 -2.63 -8.15 -16.90
N LYS A 51 -3.63 -9.01 -17.11
CA LYS A 51 -4.50 -8.99 -18.30
C LYS A 51 -5.61 -7.95 -18.18
N SER A 52 -6.23 -7.85 -17.01
CA SER A 52 -7.33 -6.92 -16.76
C SER A 52 -7.41 -6.48 -15.31
N ILE A 53 -8.00 -5.31 -15.08
CA ILE A 53 -8.25 -4.74 -13.76
C ILE A 53 -9.70 -4.28 -13.73
N VAL A 54 -10.50 -4.80 -12.81
CA VAL A 54 -11.87 -4.38 -12.54
C VAL A 54 -11.89 -3.61 -11.22
N PRO A 55 -12.04 -2.28 -11.25
CA PRO A 55 -12.10 -1.46 -10.05
C PRO A 55 -13.37 -1.76 -9.23
N ILE A 56 -13.24 -1.78 -7.91
CA ILE A 56 -14.39 -1.77 -7.01
C ILE A 56 -14.82 -0.31 -6.78
N LEU A 57 -16.12 -0.09 -6.72
CA LEU A 57 -16.68 1.24 -6.49
C LEU A 57 -16.22 1.81 -5.15
N PRO A 58 -15.83 3.11 -5.07
CA PRO A 58 -15.37 3.74 -3.82
C PRO A 58 -16.34 3.57 -2.65
N LYS A 59 -17.65 3.60 -2.91
CA LYS A 59 -18.68 3.39 -1.89
C LYS A 59 -18.60 1.98 -1.32
N GLU A 60 -18.40 0.96 -2.18
CA GLU A 60 -18.32 -0.42 -1.72
C GLU A 60 -17.04 -0.70 -0.95
N ILE A 61 -15.93 -0.06 -1.32
CA ILE A 61 -14.69 -0.12 -0.54
C ILE A 61 -14.93 0.47 0.86
N SER A 62 -15.61 1.61 0.97
CA SER A 62 -16.00 2.18 2.26
C SER A 62 -16.88 1.23 3.07
N ASN A 63 -17.88 0.62 2.44
CA ASN A 63 -18.77 -0.34 3.10
C ASN A 63 -17.97 -1.52 3.69
N GLN A 64 -17.05 -2.13 2.92
CA GLN A 64 -16.18 -3.21 3.40
C GLN A 64 -15.36 -2.78 4.62
N ILE A 65 -14.71 -1.60 4.56
CA ILE A 65 -13.88 -1.08 5.65
C ILE A 65 -14.73 -0.83 6.89
N GLU A 66 -15.83 -0.10 6.76
CA GLU A 66 -16.66 0.36 7.89
C GLU A 66 -17.40 -0.80 8.54
N PHE A 67 -18.00 -1.70 7.74
CA PHE A 67 -18.75 -2.84 8.26
C PHE A 67 -17.86 -3.84 9.01
N THR A 68 -16.70 -4.16 8.41
CA THR A 68 -15.73 -5.07 9.02
C THR A 68 -15.12 -4.46 10.29
N SER A 69 -14.71 -3.18 10.24
CA SER A 69 -14.05 -2.54 11.38
C SER A 69 -14.99 -2.25 12.55
N LYS A 70 -16.29 -2.16 12.29
CA LYS A 70 -17.31 -1.97 13.34
C LYS A 70 -17.45 -3.20 14.23
N ASP A 71 -17.33 -4.38 13.64
CA ASP A 71 -17.43 -5.67 14.35
C ASP A 71 -16.04 -6.10 14.86
N ILE A 72 -15.09 -6.28 13.94
CA ILE A 72 -13.74 -6.75 14.25
C ILE A 72 -12.78 -5.55 14.22
N ARG A 73 -12.59 -4.90 15.36
CA ARG A 73 -11.69 -3.73 15.45
C ARG A 73 -10.26 -4.11 15.07
N PRO A 74 -9.67 -3.51 14.02
CA PRO A 74 -8.29 -3.80 13.62
C PRO A 74 -7.28 -3.21 14.63
N ASP A 75 -6.15 -3.91 14.83
CA ASP A 75 -5.00 -3.43 15.57
C ASP A 75 -3.99 -2.72 14.68
N ALA A 76 -3.99 -3.07 13.38
CA ALA A 76 -3.20 -2.43 12.34
C ALA A 76 -3.93 -2.47 10.99
N ILE A 77 -3.57 -1.56 10.09
CA ILE A 77 -4.07 -1.53 8.71
C ILE A 77 -2.89 -1.58 7.76
N LYS A 78 -2.91 -2.51 6.80
CA LYS A 78 -2.00 -2.53 5.66
C LYS A 78 -2.76 -2.08 4.42
N ILE A 79 -2.19 -1.13 3.69
CA ILE A 79 -2.76 -0.60 2.46
C ILE A 79 -1.80 -0.89 1.31
N GLY A 80 -2.32 -1.50 0.26
CA GLY A 80 -1.61 -1.75 -0.99
C GLY A 80 -2.13 -0.85 -2.12
N MET A 81 -2.49 -1.47 -3.27
CA MET A 81 -2.92 -0.76 -4.47
C MET A 81 -4.20 0.03 -4.26
N LEU A 82 -4.14 1.34 -4.52
CA LEU A 82 -5.27 2.27 -4.57
C LEU A 82 -5.26 2.98 -5.94
N HIS A 83 -5.99 2.43 -6.91
CA HIS A 83 -5.86 2.76 -8.33
C HIS A 83 -6.30 4.20 -8.70
N SER A 84 -7.09 4.89 -7.89
CA SER A 84 -7.67 6.20 -8.27
C SER A 84 -7.85 7.16 -7.09
N LYS A 85 -7.86 8.47 -7.40
CA LYS A 85 -8.12 9.52 -6.41
C LYS A 85 -9.47 9.35 -5.66
N PRO A 86 -10.61 8.99 -6.31
CA PRO A 86 -11.85 8.70 -5.59
C PRO A 86 -11.72 7.57 -4.56
N VAL A 87 -11.02 6.47 -4.91
CA VAL A 87 -10.77 5.35 -4.00
C VAL A 87 -9.91 5.81 -2.81
N ILE A 88 -8.83 6.54 -3.05
CA ILE A 88 -7.99 7.09 -1.97
C ILE A 88 -8.80 7.97 -1.03
N LYS A 89 -9.65 8.86 -1.56
CA LYS A 89 -10.52 9.72 -0.74
C LYS A 89 -11.53 8.91 0.08
N ALA A 90 -12.13 7.87 -0.50
CA ALA A 90 -13.05 6.98 0.21
C ALA A 90 -12.34 6.26 1.37
N VAL A 91 -11.17 5.69 1.11
CA VAL A 91 -10.33 5.06 2.15
C VAL A 91 -9.99 6.05 3.26
N ILE A 92 -9.50 7.25 2.93
CA ILE A 92 -9.18 8.30 3.92
C ILE A 92 -10.40 8.62 4.78
N LYS A 93 -11.59 8.76 4.18
CA LYS A 93 -12.84 9.06 4.89
C LYS A 93 -13.20 7.94 5.86
N SER A 94 -13.16 6.68 5.42
CA SER A 94 -13.46 5.54 6.28
C SER A 94 -12.44 5.38 7.42
N LEU A 95 -11.14 5.63 7.15
CA LEU A 95 -10.09 5.60 8.18
C LEU A 95 -10.25 6.68 9.26
N ASN A 96 -10.85 7.83 8.94
CA ASN A 96 -11.13 8.87 9.94
C ASN A 96 -12.13 8.41 11.02
N ASN A 97 -12.97 7.43 10.69
CA ASN A 97 -13.97 6.86 11.60
C ASN A 97 -13.43 5.69 12.43
N ILE A 98 -12.18 5.30 12.19
CA ILE A 98 -11.52 4.20 12.89
C ILE A 98 -10.38 4.79 13.73
N ASN A 99 -10.45 4.58 15.05
CA ASN A 99 -9.38 5.04 15.96
C ASN A 99 -8.17 4.09 15.87
N ILE A 100 -7.30 4.31 14.85
CA ILE A 100 -6.10 3.51 14.60
C ILE A 100 -4.94 4.39 14.18
N SER A 101 -3.77 4.13 14.76
CA SER A 101 -2.53 4.84 14.45
C SER A 101 -1.53 4.03 13.62
N LYS A 102 -1.66 2.71 13.61
CA LYS A 102 -0.74 1.80 12.90
C LYS A 102 -1.22 1.54 11.47
N ILE A 103 -0.98 2.49 10.58
CA ILE A 103 -1.33 2.40 9.16
C ILE A 103 -0.05 2.28 8.34
N VAL A 104 0.13 1.15 7.65
CA VAL A 104 1.24 0.89 6.74
C VAL A 104 0.75 1.04 5.31
N LEU A 105 1.42 1.88 4.52
CA LEU A 105 1.15 2.06 3.08
C LEU A 105 2.31 1.49 2.27
N ASP A 106 2.03 0.45 1.50
CA ASP A 106 2.85 0.01 0.37
C ASP A 106 2.30 0.68 -0.90
N PRO A 107 2.95 1.74 -1.40
CA PRO A 107 2.38 2.61 -2.43
C PRO A 107 2.53 2.00 -3.83
N VAL A 108 1.90 0.86 -4.07
CA VAL A 108 2.01 0.11 -5.32
C VAL A 108 1.55 0.97 -6.50
N MET A 109 2.46 1.28 -7.42
CA MET A 109 2.22 2.15 -8.58
C MET A 109 2.35 1.44 -9.91
N VAL A 110 3.14 0.38 -9.96
CA VAL A 110 3.43 -0.40 -11.17
C VAL A 110 3.38 -1.88 -10.82
N SER A 111 2.78 -2.70 -11.67
CA SER A 111 2.82 -4.15 -11.52
C SER A 111 4.21 -4.71 -11.86
N LYS A 112 4.51 -5.96 -11.46
CA LYS A 112 5.76 -6.65 -11.88
C LYS A 112 5.95 -6.65 -13.40
N GLY A 113 4.88 -6.72 -14.18
CA GLY A 113 4.88 -6.64 -15.64
C GLY A 113 4.97 -5.23 -16.22
N GLY A 114 5.22 -4.19 -15.42
CA GLY A 114 5.37 -2.81 -15.88
C GLY A 114 4.07 -2.05 -16.14
N ALA A 115 2.90 -2.65 -15.96
CA ALA A 115 1.62 -1.97 -16.13
C ALA A 115 1.41 -0.90 -15.04
N LYS A 116 1.05 0.32 -15.46
CA LYS A 116 0.69 1.40 -14.53
C LYS A 116 -0.61 1.07 -13.83
N LEU A 117 -0.58 0.97 -12.51
CA LEU A 117 -1.73 0.66 -11.66
C LEU A 117 -2.40 1.91 -11.06
N ILE A 118 -1.79 3.07 -11.22
CA ILE A 118 -2.22 4.33 -10.60
C ILE A 118 -2.01 5.51 -11.55
N ASN A 119 -2.90 6.49 -11.53
CA ASN A 119 -2.78 7.70 -12.34
C ASN A 119 -2.14 8.86 -11.57
N LYS A 120 -1.74 9.92 -12.30
CA LYS A 120 -1.06 11.11 -11.72
C LYS A 120 -1.89 11.77 -10.62
N GLN A 121 -3.20 11.89 -10.78
CA GLN A 121 -4.06 12.51 -9.77
C GLN A 121 -4.10 11.72 -8.46
N ALA A 122 -4.02 10.40 -8.54
CA ALA A 122 -3.95 9.52 -7.37
C ALA A 122 -2.59 9.64 -6.66
N ILE A 123 -1.48 9.69 -7.42
CA ILE A 123 -0.12 9.93 -6.89
C ILE A 123 -0.08 11.27 -6.14
N ASP A 124 -0.62 12.34 -6.72
CA ASP A 124 -0.70 13.64 -6.07
C ASP A 124 -1.56 13.61 -4.80
N CYS A 125 -2.64 12.83 -4.79
CA CYS A 125 -3.49 12.64 -3.62
C CYS A 125 -2.74 11.90 -2.50
N ILE A 126 -1.97 10.85 -2.82
CA ILE A 126 -1.13 10.15 -1.86
C ILE A 126 -0.13 11.13 -1.27
N ARG A 127 0.64 11.83 -2.11
CA ARG A 127 1.73 12.73 -1.69
C ARG A 127 1.26 13.91 -0.84
N LYS A 128 0.12 14.54 -1.19
CA LYS A 128 -0.33 15.78 -0.55
C LYS A 128 -1.24 15.57 0.65
N ILE A 129 -1.99 14.47 0.66
CA ILE A 129 -3.08 14.26 1.63
C ILE A 129 -2.88 12.98 2.42
N PHE A 130 -2.76 11.83 1.74
CA PHE A 130 -2.82 10.54 2.40
C PHE A 130 -1.59 10.26 3.25
N ILE A 131 -0.40 10.63 2.78
CA ILE A 131 0.87 10.39 3.46
C ILE A 131 0.91 10.91 4.90
N LYS A 132 0.18 11.99 5.19
CA LYS A 132 0.08 12.59 6.53
C LYS A 132 -0.64 11.73 7.56
N LYS A 133 -1.36 10.70 7.12
CA LYS A 133 -2.08 9.74 7.98
C LYS A 133 -1.32 8.43 8.17
N ILE A 134 -0.20 8.28 7.46
CA ILE A 134 0.54 7.03 7.39
C ILE A 134 1.57 6.95 8.52
N PHE A 135 1.52 5.83 9.25
CA PHE A 135 2.54 5.51 10.24
C PHE A 135 3.84 5.06 9.60
N LEU A 136 3.76 4.21 8.57
CA LEU A 136 4.91 3.71 7.83
C LEU A 136 4.58 3.64 6.34
N ILE A 137 5.42 4.24 5.51
CA ILE A 137 5.36 4.08 4.05
C ILE A 137 6.54 3.23 3.58
N THR A 138 6.29 2.24 2.69
CA THR A 138 7.28 1.25 2.25
C THR A 138 7.50 1.25 0.73
N PRO A 139 7.88 2.36 0.10
CA PRO A 139 8.09 2.40 -1.35
C PRO A 139 9.34 1.61 -1.76
N ASN A 140 9.32 1.01 -2.94
CA ASN A 140 10.54 0.65 -3.65
C ASN A 140 11.18 1.89 -4.30
N ILE A 141 12.39 1.74 -4.87
CA ILE A 141 13.12 2.86 -5.49
C ILE A 141 12.30 3.56 -6.58
N PRO A 142 11.70 2.87 -7.58
CA PRO A 142 10.84 3.51 -8.58
C PRO A 142 9.66 4.29 -7.97
N GLU A 143 9.03 3.74 -6.95
CA GLU A 143 7.90 4.40 -6.24
C GLU A 143 8.37 5.62 -5.46
N ALA A 144 9.52 5.53 -4.78
CA ALA A 144 10.13 6.65 -4.08
C ALA A 144 10.52 7.78 -5.06
N GLU A 145 11.09 7.46 -6.23
CA GLU A 145 11.37 8.43 -7.30
C GLU A 145 10.10 9.16 -7.75
N ILE A 146 9.01 8.42 -8.00
CA ILE A 146 7.73 8.99 -8.40
C ILE A 146 7.17 9.91 -7.31
N LEU A 147 7.16 9.45 -6.05
CA LEU A 147 6.64 10.22 -4.93
C LEU A 147 7.47 11.48 -4.66
N THR A 148 8.79 11.39 -4.76
CA THR A 148 9.69 12.52 -4.44
C THR A 148 10.00 13.41 -5.65
N ASN A 149 9.65 12.93 -6.86
CA ASN A 149 10.05 13.57 -8.12
C ASN A 149 11.56 13.77 -8.20
N LYS A 150 12.36 12.78 -7.79
CA LYS A 150 13.82 12.78 -7.82
C LYS A 150 14.34 11.39 -8.16
N LYS A 151 15.34 11.31 -9.04
CA LYS A 151 16.04 10.07 -9.35
C LYS A 151 16.90 9.61 -8.18
N ILE A 152 16.94 8.29 -7.97
CA ILE A 152 17.71 7.63 -6.91
C ILE A 152 18.73 6.70 -7.60
N LYS A 153 20.01 7.09 -7.48
CA LYS A 153 21.14 6.36 -8.09
C LYS A 153 22.15 5.88 -7.05
N SER A 154 22.09 6.42 -5.84
CA SER A 154 23.00 6.14 -4.74
C SER A 154 22.24 5.99 -3.42
N LEU A 155 22.94 5.50 -2.39
CA LEU A 155 22.41 5.43 -1.03
C LEU A 155 22.06 6.83 -0.49
N ASP A 156 22.89 7.83 -0.78
CA ASP A 156 22.62 9.22 -0.37
C ASP A 156 21.33 9.77 -1.01
N ASP A 157 21.08 9.46 -2.29
CA ASP A 157 19.82 9.81 -2.94
C ASP A 157 18.63 9.11 -2.27
N MET A 158 18.80 7.84 -1.84
CA MET A 158 17.77 7.06 -1.15
C MET A 158 17.47 7.66 0.23
N ILE A 159 18.51 8.01 0.99
CA ILE A 159 18.39 8.71 2.28
C ILE A 159 17.68 10.05 2.10
N TYR A 160 18.07 10.84 1.10
CA TYR A 160 17.42 12.11 0.79
C TYR A 160 15.94 11.92 0.44
N ALA A 161 15.61 10.90 -0.34
CA ALA A 161 14.21 10.58 -0.67
C ALA A 161 13.42 10.22 0.59
N GLY A 162 14.00 9.45 1.51
CA GLY A 162 13.42 9.14 2.81
C GLY A 162 13.09 10.40 3.62
N TYR A 163 14.05 11.31 3.77
CA TYR A 163 13.80 12.61 4.43
C TYR A 163 12.71 13.43 3.76
N LYS A 164 12.62 13.39 2.44
CA LYS A 164 11.58 14.11 1.69
C LYS A 164 10.19 13.52 1.95
N LEU A 165 10.07 12.19 2.05
CA LEU A 165 8.81 11.52 2.42
C LEU A 165 8.40 11.82 3.87
N LEU A 166 9.35 11.90 4.80
CA LEU A 166 9.09 12.37 6.17
C LEU A 166 8.55 13.81 6.16
N LYS A 167 9.18 14.72 5.38
CA LYS A 167 8.69 16.11 5.22
C LYS A 167 7.29 16.20 4.59
N PHE A 168 6.87 15.23 3.80
CA PHE A 168 5.49 15.17 3.28
C PHE A 168 4.49 14.74 4.36
N GLY A 169 4.97 14.21 5.49
CA GLY A 169 4.16 13.92 6.67
C GLY A 169 4.03 12.45 7.05
N ALA A 170 4.75 11.52 6.40
CA ALA A 170 4.88 10.15 6.89
C ALA A 170 5.58 10.15 8.25
N LYS A 171 5.15 9.31 9.18
CA LYS A 171 5.83 9.21 10.49
C LYS A 171 7.12 8.41 10.39
N ASN A 172 7.13 7.36 9.58
CA ASN A 172 8.29 6.50 9.33
C ASN A 172 8.34 6.16 7.83
N VAL A 173 9.55 5.94 7.32
CA VAL A 173 9.81 5.57 5.93
C VAL A 173 10.76 4.39 5.89
N PHE A 174 10.42 3.40 5.06
CA PHE A 174 11.26 2.25 4.76
C PHE A 174 11.33 2.11 3.23
N ILE A 175 12.46 2.47 2.62
CA ILE A 175 12.64 2.38 1.15
C ILE A 175 13.28 1.04 0.83
N LYS A 176 12.58 0.21 0.04
CA LYS A 176 13.08 -1.10 -0.42
C LYS A 176 14.17 -0.92 -1.49
N GLY A 177 15.43 -1.21 -1.14
CA GLY A 177 16.59 -0.91 -1.97
C GLY A 177 16.94 -1.92 -3.05
N GLY A 178 16.19 -3.02 -3.20
CA GLY A 178 16.47 -4.10 -4.15
C GLY A 178 16.59 -3.73 -5.64
N HIS A 179 16.37 -2.45 -6.01
CA HIS A 179 16.59 -1.91 -7.35
C HIS A 179 17.87 -1.07 -7.46
N LEU A 180 18.66 -0.94 -6.40
CA LEU A 180 19.89 -0.15 -6.40
C LEU A 180 21.05 -0.99 -6.97
N LYS A 181 21.32 -0.84 -8.26
CA LYS A 181 22.28 -1.65 -9.00
C LYS A 181 23.76 -1.42 -8.62
N SER A 182 24.06 -0.36 -7.87
CA SER A 182 25.43 0.06 -7.55
C SER A 182 26.03 -0.61 -6.32
N TYR A 183 25.27 -1.43 -5.60
CA TYR A 183 25.73 -2.09 -4.39
C TYR A 183 25.63 -3.62 -4.52
N LYS A 184 26.65 -4.34 -4.02
CA LYS A 184 26.65 -5.80 -3.97
C LYS A 184 25.63 -6.37 -2.98
N ASP A 185 25.38 -5.63 -1.92
CA ASP A 185 24.42 -6.00 -0.87
C ASP A 185 23.10 -5.24 -1.03
N MET A 186 21.97 -5.91 -0.75
CA MET A 186 20.68 -5.24 -0.66
C MET A 186 20.65 -4.37 0.59
N THR A 187 20.40 -3.08 0.41
CA THR A 187 20.29 -2.10 1.50
C THR A 187 18.92 -1.46 1.44
N ASP A 188 18.18 -1.51 2.54
CA ASP A 188 16.87 -0.90 2.70
C ASP A 188 16.96 0.35 3.59
#